data_73c3e25ba9ccd03bf245c9199fa6554e
#
_entry.id   73c3e25ba9ccd03bf245c9199fa6554e
#
_cell.length_a   1.000
_cell.length_b   1.000
_cell.length_c   1.000
_cell.angle_alpha   90.00
_cell.angle_beta   90.00
_cell.angle_gamma   90.00
#
_symmetry.space_group_name_H-M   'P 1'
#
loop_
_entity.id
_entity.type
_entity.pdbx_description
1 polymer ?
#
loop_
_entity_poly.entity_id
_entity_poly.type
_entity_poly.pdbx_seq_one_letter_code
_entity_poly.pdbx_strand_id
1 'polypeptide(L)'
;EGFQQGNSYGAPYRYHETTWADDMEWGAAELYRATGDSRYFEDARRYARQAGTESWMGRTEARHYDFYPFVNIGHFALHDIADEETGKRLIGYYRDGIERCVTAGRRTPYRIGVPFIWCSNNLTVALATQCLLYERMSGDPRYRRFSAAQSDWLLGRNPWNSSMFTGFPPGASSPRHPHLMTTRLTGRMVRGGLVDGPVYEQVFRSLKGVSITQPDPLAEFQSELAVYHDDLHDYSTNEPTMDGTASAILLFALLAE
;
A
#
# COMPACT_ATOMS: atom_id res chain seq x y z
N GLU A 1 -10.25 -19.79 6.34
CA GLU A 1 -11.07 -19.50 7.49
C GLU A 1 -10.36 -18.69 8.53
N GLY A 2 -10.22 -17.42 8.31
CA GLY A 2 -9.80 -16.43 9.31
C GLY A 2 -8.45 -16.68 9.98
N PHE A 3 -7.41 -16.01 9.58
CA PHE A 3 -6.14 -16.36 10.06
C PHE A 3 -5.36 -15.35 10.78
N GLN A 4 -4.68 -15.86 11.65
CA GLN A 4 -3.78 -15.22 12.54
C GLN A 4 -2.38 -15.29 11.98
N GLN A 5 -1.79 -14.17 11.71
CA GLN A 5 -0.36 -14.04 11.49
C GLN A 5 0.35 -13.69 12.79
N GLY A 6 1.62 -14.06 12.88
CA GLY A 6 2.42 -13.90 14.08
C GLY A 6 2.27 -15.04 15.07
N ASN A 7 3.07 -15.00 16.11
CA ASN A 7 3.06 -16.01 17.15
C ASN A 7 2.96 -15.38 18.54
N SER A 8 2.38 -16.13 19.47
CA SER A 8 2.16 -15.69 20.84
C SER A 8 3.44 -15.53 21.68
N TYR A 9 4.59 -15.96 21.18
CA TYR A 9 5.86 -15.88 21.88
C TYR A 9 6.73 -14.72 21.45
N GLY A 10 6.75 -14.41 20.14
CA GLY A 10 7.63 -13.39 19.59
C GLY A 10 6.98 -12.02 19.40
N ALA A 11 5.67 -11.99 19.23
CA ALA A 11 4.92 -10.75 19.07
C ALA A 11 3.85 -10.65 20.16
N PRO A 12 3.76 -9.54 20.89
CA PRO A 12 2.76 -9.34 21.94
C PRO A 12 1.35 -9.08 21.38
N TYR A 13 1.18 -9.13 20.09
CA TYR A 13 -0.06 -8.90 19.36
C TYR A 13 -0.25 -9.95 18.27
N ARG A 14 -1.47 -10.06 17.79
CA ARG A 14 -1.84 -10.93 16.70
C ARG A 14 -2.21 -10.10 15.50
N TYR A 15 -1.67 -10.46 14.34
CA TYR A 15 -2.13 -9.96 13.06
C TYR A 15 -3.31 -10.79 12.60
N HIS A 16 -4.47 -10.16 12.48
CA HIS A 16 -5.66 -10.80 11.95
C HIS A 16 -5.89 -10.32 10.53
N GLU A 17 -5.82 -11.22 9.60
CA GLU A 17 -6.33 -10.98 8.25
C GLU A 17 -7.82 -11.29 8.22
N THR A 18 -8.58 -10.32 7.76
CA THR A 18 -10.01 -10.48 7.53
C THR A 18 -10.36 -10.53 6.05
N THR A 19 -9.38 -10.23 5.18
CA THR A 19 -9.50 -10.18 3.73
C THR A 19 -8.53 -11.16 3.08
N TRP A 20 -8.88 -12.41 3.03
CA TRP A 20 -8.09 -13.49 2.43
C TRP A 20 -8.63 -13.97 1.07
N ALA A 21 -9.72 -13.35 0.60
CA ALA A 21 -10.38 -13.79 -0.62
C ALA A 21 -9.55 -13.53 -1.87
N ASP A 22 -8.74 -12.49 -1.88
CA ASP A 22 -7.81 -12.15 -2.96
C ASP A 22 -6.66 -13.17 -3.08
N ASP A 23 -6.15 -13.69 -1.98
CA ASP A 23 -5.15 -14.77 -1.98
C ASP A 23 -5.75 -16.06 -2.55
N MET A 24 -6.97 -16.39 -2.15
CA MET A 24 -7.69 -17.55 -2.65
C MET A 24 -8.05 -17.40 -4.14
N GLU A 25 -8.37 -16.20 -4.58
CA GLU A 25 -8.58 -15.88 -5.99
C GLU A 25 -7.32 -16.14 -6.80
N TRP A 26 -6.21 -15.57 -6.36
CA TRP A 26 -4.92 -15.72 -7.04
C TRP A 26 -4.46 -17.17 -7.06
N GLY A 27 -4.47 -17.85 -5.91
CA GLY A 27 -4.11 -19.27 -5.84
C GLY A 27 -4.96 -20.16 -6.73
N ALA A 28 -6.28 -19.92 -6.79
CA ALA A 28 -7.18 -20.67 -7.67
C ALA A 28 -6.93 -20.36 -9.16
N ALA A 29 -6.64 -19.10 -9.52
CA ALA A 29 -6.28 -18.73 -10.88
C ALA A 29 -4.99 -19.44 -11.35
N GLU A 30 -3.96 -19.49 -10.50
CA GLU A 30 -2.73 -20.21 -10.82
C GLU A 30 -2.92 -21.72 -10.90
N LEU A 31 -3.76 -22.30 -10.05
CA LEU A 31 -4.11 -23.73 -10.13
C LEU A 31 -4.85 -24.04 -11.44
N TYR A 32 -5.78 -23.19 -11.87
CA TYR A 32 -6.44 -23.35 -13.17
C TYR A 32 -5.45 -23.24 -14.32
N ARG A 33 -4.55 -22.25 -14.29
CA ARG A 33 -3.51 -22.09 -15.32
C ARG A 33 -2.60 -23.34 -15.43
N ALA A 34 -2.29 -23.95 -14.29
CA ALA A 34 -1.41 -25.12 -14.24
C ALA A 34 -2.09 -26.45 -14.63
N THR A 35 -3.40 -26.58 -14.34
CA THR A 35 -4.09 -27.89 -14.44
C THR A 35 -5.16 -27.95 -15.54
N GLY A 36 -5.73 -26.81 -15.94
CA GLY A 36 -6.90 -26.73 -16.80
C GLY A 36 -8.21 -27.21 -16.13
N ASP A 37 -8.20 -27.50 -14.83
CA ASP A 37 -9.40 -27.99 -14.13
C ASP A 37 -10.35 -26.83 -13.84
N SER A 38 -11.50 -26.85 -14.47
CA SER A 38 -12.52 -25.79 -14.40
C SER A 38 -13.04 -25.51 -12.99
N ARG A 39 -12.88 -26.43 -12.05
CA ARG A 39 -13.26 -26.20 -10.64
C ARG A 39 -12.45 -25.04 -10.05
N TYR A 40 -11.16 -24.93 -10.36
CA TYR A 40 -10.33 -23.84 -9.92
C TYR A 40 -10.72 -22.50 -10.56
N PHE A 41 -11.16 -22.51 -11.80
CA PHE A 41 -11.68 -21.30 -12.43
C PHE A 41 -12.96 -20.78 -11.73
N GLU A 42 -13.90 -21.67 -11.41
CA GLU A 42 -15.10 -21.30 -10.67
C GLU A 42 -14.78 -20.82 -9.24
N ASP A 43 -13.81 -21.44 -8.58
CA ASP A 43 -13.33 -20.99 -7.28
C ASP A 43 -12.71 -19.59 -7.39
N ALA A 44 -11.84 -19.32 -8.35
CA ALA A 44 -11.25 -18.01 -8.59
C ALA A 44 -12.36 -16.96 -8.82
N ARG A 45 -13.35 -17.22 -9.66
CA ARG A 45 -14.50 -16.33 -9.90
C ARG A 45 -15.31 -16.05 -8.63
N ARG A 46 -15.49 -17.04 -7.79
CA ARG A 46 -16.20 -16.92 -6.52
C ARG A 46 -15.46 -16.03 -5.55
N TYR A 47 -14.16 -16.23 -5.39
CA TYR A 47 -13.30 -15.43 -4.53
C TYR A 47 -13.10 -14.00 -5.07
N ALA A 48 -13.01 -13.82 -6.39
CA ALA A 48 -12.97 -12.51 -7.01
C ALA A 48 -14.18 -11.63 -6.63
N ARG A 49 -15.37 -12.20 -6.58
CA ARG A 49 -16.57 -11.47 -6.15
C ARG A 49 -16.48 -11.03 -4.69
N GLN A 50 -15.95 -11.86 -3.83
CA GLN A 50 -15.75 -11.54 -2.41
C GLN A 50 -14.68 -10.47 -2.27
N ALA A 51 -13.50 -10.66 -2.85
CA ALA A 51 -12.40 -9.70 -2.80
C ALA A 51 -12.79 -8.32 -3.37
N GLY A 52 -13.60 -8.27 -4.43
CA GLY A 52 -14.10 -7.03 -5.01
C GLY A 52 -14.98 -6.20 -4.05
N THR A 53 -15.59 -6.82 -3.04
CA THR A 53 -16.42 -6.14 -2.03
C THR A 53 -15.66 -5.79 -0.75
N GLU A 54 -14.57 -6.46 -0.47
CA GLU A 54 -13.77 -6.33 0.75
C GLU A 54 -12.61 -5.33 0.64
N SER A 55 -12.53 -4.59 -0.44
CA SER A 55 -11.45 -3.63 -0.69
C SER A 55 -11.37 -2.52 0.35
N TRP A 56 -10.13 -2.16 0.75
CA TRP A 56 -9.85 -0.97 1.58
C TRP A 56 -10.10 0.35 0.85
N MET A 57 -10.13 0.32 -0.47
CA MET A 57 -10.16 1.52 -1.32
C MET A 57 -11.41 2.37 -1.05
N GLY A 58 -11.17 3.63 -0.70
CA GLY A 58 -12.21 4.60 -0.34
C GLY A 58 -12.69 4.54 1.11
N ARG A 59 -12.12 3.69 1.95
CA ARG A 59 -12.36 3.71 3.40
C ARG A 59 -11.44 4.73 4.08
N THR A 60 -11.90 5.29 5.19
CA THR A 60 -11.13 6.22 6.04
C THR A 60 -10.79 5.61 7.39
N GLU A 61 -11.47 4.54 7.75
CA GLU A 61 -11.35 3.86 9.04
C GLU A 61 -11.03 2.39 8.77
N ALA A 62 -9.83 1.99 9.11
CA ALA A 62 -9.43 0.58 9.10
C ALA A 62 -8.13 0.42 9.87
N ARG A 63 -7.92 -0.76 10.42
CA ARG A 63 -6.58 -1.18 10.80
C ARG A 63 -5.89 -1.72 9.56
N HIS A 64 -4.60 -1.42 9.37
CA HIS A 64 -3.91 -1.83 8.14
C HIS A 64 -3.93 -3.36 7.93
N TYR A 65 -3.90 -4.15 9.00
CA TYR A 65 -4.01 -5.62 8.91
C TYR A 65 -5.37 -6.14 8.44
N ASP A 66 -6.42 -5.31 8.47
CA ASP A 66 -7.75 -5.72 8.00
C ASP A 66 -7.78 -5.88 6.46
N PHE A 67 -6.79 -5.31 5.74
CA PHE A 67 -6.75 -5.24 4.28
C PHE A 67 -5.42 -5.68 3.67
N TYR A 68 -4.68 -6.47 4.39
CA TYR A 68 -3.43 -7.03 3.91
C TYR A 68 -3.69 -8.33 3.12
N PRO A 69 -3.05 -8.54 1.94
CA PRO A 69 -2.21 -7.61 1.18
C PRO A 69 -3.01 -6.48 0.53
N PHE A 70 -2.37 -5.31 0.39
CA PHE A 70 -3.06 -4.10 -0.08
C PHE A 70 -3.30 -4.07 -1.59
N VAL A 71 -2.51 -4.79 -2.36
CA VAL A 71 -2.67 -4.92 -3.81
C VAL A 71 -3.44 -6.20 -4.09
N ASN A 72 -4.65 -6.07 -4.65
CA ASN A 72 -5.38 -7.22 -5.13
C ASN A 72 -4.82 -7.65 -6.50
N ILE A 73 -3.78 -8.48 -6.49
CA ILE A 73 -3.18 -9.00 -7.71
C ILE A 73 -3.97 -10.19 -8.30
N GLY A 74 -4.85 -10.80 -7.50
CA GLY A 74 -5.71 -11.91 -7.94
C GLY A 74 -6.58 -11.53 -9.12
N HIS A 75 -7.19 -10.35 -9.10
CA HIS A 75 -7.97 -9.85 -10.22
C HIS A 75 -7.17 -9.75 -11.53
N PHE A 76 -5.92 -9.31 -11.46
CA PHE A 76 -5.05 -9.23 -12.62
C PHE A 76 -4.67 -10.63 -13.14
N ALA A 77 -4.27 -11.53 -12.24
CA ALA A 77 -3.90 -12.90 -12.58
C ALA A 77 -5.08 -13.68 -13.21
N LEU A 78 -6.28 -13.51 -12.65
CA LEU A 78 -7.49 -14.15 -13.18
C LEU A 78 -7.90 -13.54 -14.53
N HIS A 79 -7.77 -12.23 -14.71
CA HIS A 79 -8.12 -11.56 -15.97
C HIS A 79 -7.38 -12.14 -17.17
N ASP A 80 -6.13 -12.51 -16.99
CA ASP A 80 -5.25 -13.05 -18.04
C ASP A 80 -5.75 -14.40 -18.63
N ILE A 81 -6.58 -15.11 -17.87
CA ILE A 81 -7.12 -16.44 -18.24
C ILE A 81 -8.65 -16.47 -18.27
N ALA A 82 -9.30 -15.33 -18.08
CA ALA A 82 -10.74 -15.22 -17.95
C ALA A 82 -11.46 -15.15 -19.30
N ASP A 83 -12.73 -15.56 -19.31
CA ASP A 83 -13.65 -15.22 -20.38
C ASP A 83 -13.97 -13.70 -20.38
N GLU A 84 -14.54 -13.22 -21.48
CA GLU A 84 -14.84 -11.80 -21.67
C GLU A 84 -15.76 -11.23 -20.58
N GLU A 85 -16.74 -11.98 -20.12
CA GLU A 85 -17.68 -11.54 -19.08
C GLU A 85 -16.96 -11.38 -17.74
N THR A 86 -16.19 -12.38 -17.36
CA THR A 86 -15.37 -12.35 -16.13
C THR A 86 -14.34 -11.22 -16.20
N GLY A 87 -13.64 -11.08 -17.33
CA GLY A 87 -12.65 -10.00 -17.53
C GLY A 87 -13.26 -8.60 -17.35
N LYS A 88 -14.43 -8.33 -17.95
CA LYS A 88 -15.15 -7.06 -17.76
C LYS A 88 -15.51 -6.81 -16.29
N ARG A 89 -15.86 -7.84 -15.55
CA ARG A 89 -16.20 -7.73 -14.13
C ARG A 89 -14.99 -7.39 -13.27
N LEU A 90 -13.84 -8.04 -13.52
CA LEU A 90 -12.57 -7.78 -12.82
C LEU A 90 -12.10 -6.35 -13.05
N ILE A 91 -12.14 -5.86 -14.30
CA ILE A 91 -11.87 -4.46 -14.63
C ILE A 91 -12.83 -3.54 -13.84
N GLY A 92 -14.09 -3.92 -13.71
CA GLY A 92 -15.08 -3.19 -12.91
C GLY A 92 -14.70 -3.07 -11.45
N TYR A 93 -14.20 -4.13 -10.82
CA TYR A 93 -13.75 -4.10 -9.42
C TYR A 93 -12.60 -3.12 -9.20
N TYR A 94 -11.57 -3.15 -10.05
CA TYR A 94 -10.49 -2.17 -9.98
C TYR A 94 -11.00 -0.74 -10.19
N ARG A 95 -11.80 -0.51 -11.24
CA ARG A 95 -12.37 0.81 -11.51
C ARG A 95 -13.12 1.37 -10.31
N ASP A 96 -14.02 0.58 -9.72
CA ASP A 96 -14.89 1.02 -8.64
C ASP A 96 -14.09 1.36 -7.37
N GLY A 97 -13.02 0.61 -7.08
CA GLY A 97 -12.07 0.91 -6.01
C GLY A 97 -11.30 2.21 -6.28
N ILE A 98 -10.70 2.33 -7.47
CA ILE A 98 -9.92 3.50 -7.87
C ILE A 98 -10.77 4.78 -7.85
N GLU A 99 -12.03 4.74 -8.33
CA GLU A 99 -12.91 5.92 -8.31
C GLU A 99 -13.23 6.41 -6.90
N ARG A 100 -13.34 5.51 -5.92
CA ARG A 100 -13.48 5.91 -4.52
C ARG A 100 -12.23 6.65 -4.03
N CYS A 101 -11.04 6.16 -4.38
CA CYS A 101 -9.78 6.81 -4.05
C CYS A 101 -9.58 8.13 -4.81
N VAL A 102 -9.96 8.22 -6.08
CA VAL A 102 -9.98 9.48 -6.83
C VAL A 102 -10.86 10.52 -6.15
N THR A 103 -12.03 10.11 -5.67
CA THR A 103 -12.96 10.99 -4.94
C THR A 103 -12.35 11.49 -3.63
N ALA A 104 -11.66 10.63 -2.88
CA ALA A 104 -10.92 11.02 -1.68
C ALA A 104 -9.78 11.99 -2.03
N GLY A 105 -9.00 11.68 -3.05
CA GLY A 105 -7.86 12.49 -3.49
C GLY A 105 -8.21 13.90 -3.98
N ARG A 106 -9.43 14.14 -4.46
CA ARG A 106 -9.90 15.49 -4.83
C ARG A 106 -9.97 16.46 -3.65
N ARG A 107 -9.97 15.94 -2.44
CA ARG A 107 -10.07 16.73 -1.20
C ARG A 107 -8.70 17.16 -0.65
N THR A 108 -7.61 16.71 -1.26
CA THR A 108 -6.26 17.00 -0.81
C THR A 108 -5.45 17.73 -1.89
N PRO A 109 -4.56 18.67 -1.52
CA PRO A 109 -3.74 19.42 -2.48
C PRO A 109 -2.84 18.52 -3.34
N TYR A 110 -2.38 17.41 -2.79
CA TYR A 110 -1.48 16.47 -3.45
C TYR A 110 -2.21 15.34 -4.17
N ARG A 111 -3.55 15.33 -4.15
CA ARG A 111 -4.39 14.27 -4.72
C ARG A 111 -4.12 12.89 -4.13
N ILE A 112 -3.64 12.82 -2.90
CA ILE A 112 -3.43 11.54 -2.21
C ILE A 112 -4.78 10.87 -1.95
N GLY A 113 -4.94 9.64 -2.43
CA GLY A 113 -6.22 8.91 -2.41
C GLY A 113 -6.34 7.85 -1.32
N VAL A 114 -5.36 7.78 -0.41
CA VAL A 114 -5.32 6.79 0.66
C VAL A 114 -5.63 7.40 2.02
N PRO A 115 -6.17 6.62 2.97
CA PRO A 115 -6.28 7.07 4.35
C PRO A 115 -4.89 7.06 5.02
N PHE A 116 -4.65 7.99 5.93
CA PHE A 116 -3.42 8.05 6.73
C PHE A 116 -3.53 7.15 7.97
N ILE A 117 -3.83 5.88 7.73
CA ILE A 117 -3.73 4.81 8.71
C ILE A 117 -2.30 4.26 8.71
N TRP A 118 -1.97 3.36 9.62
CA TRP A 118 -0.67 2.70 9.64
C TRP A 118 -0.32 2.10 8.28
N CYS A 119 0.94 2.19 7.87
CA CYS A 119 1.43 1.77 6.55
C CYS A 119 0.77 2.51 5.36
N SER A 120 0.47 3.80 5.50
CA SER A 120 -0.18 4.58 4.43
C SER A 120 0.62 4.62 3.13
N ASN A 121 1.96 4.52 3.19
CA ASN A 121 2.78 4.43 1.98
C ASN A 121 2.61 3.10 1.25
N ASN A 122 2.37 2.00 1.97
CA ASN A 122 2.05 0.71 1.34
C ASN A 122 0.74 0.80 0.55
N LEU A 123 -0.27 1.47 1.13
CA LEU A 123 -1.54 1.75 0.44
C LEU A 123 -1.33 2.65 -0.78
N THR A 124 -0.43 3.63 -0.67
CA THR A 124 -0.11 4.55 -1.78
C THR A 124 0.55 3.80 -2.95
N VAL A 125 1.51 2.92 -2.66
CA VAL A 125 2.11 2.01 -3.65
C VAL A 125 1.04 1.12 -4.27
N ALA A 126 0.17 0.53 -3.45
CA ALA A 126 -0.89 -0.35 -3.90
C ALA A 126 -1.87 0.36 -4.85
N LEU A 127 -2.28 1.59 -4.51
CA LEU A 127 -3.17 2.39 -5.34
C LEU A 127 -2.54 2.74 -6.68
N ALA A 128 -1.28 3.21 -6.68
CA ALA A 128 -0.56 3.51 -7.90
C ALA A 128 -0.43 2.28 -8.81
N THR A 129 -0.08 1.13 -8.23
CA THR A 129 0.04 -0.15 -8.93
C THR A 129 -1.30 -0.57 -9.54
N GLN A 130 -2.38 -0.54 -8.78
CA GLN A 130 -3.70 -0.94 -9.27
C GLN A 130 -4.22 -0.05 -10.41
N CYS A 131 -3.89 1.25 -10.42
CA CYS A 131 -4.18 2.13 -11.55
C CYS A 131 -3.49 1.67 -12.84
N LEU A 132 -2.23 1.23 -12.75
CA LEU A 132 -1.47 0.72 -13.89
C LEU A 132 -1.97 -0.66 -14.34
N LEU A 133 -2.29 -1.53 -13.39
CA LEU A 133 -2.90 -2.83 -13.71
C LEU A 133 -4.27 -2.67 -14.38
N TYR A 134 -5.09 -1.72 -13.91
CA TYR A 134 -6.35 -1.36 -14.57
C TYR A 134 -6.12 -0.97 -16.03
N GLU A 135 -5.14 -0.11 -16.29
CA GLU A 135 -4.81 0.30 -17.67
C GLU A 135 -4.40 -0.90 -18.53
N ARG A 136 -3.58 -1.81 -17.99
CA ARG A 136 -3.17 -3.03 -18.71
C ARG A 136 -4.35 -3.94 -19.05
N MET A 137 -5.29 -4.12 -18.13
CA MET A 137 -6.47 -4.96 -18.33
C MET A 137 -7.48 -4.34 -19.29
N SER A 138 -7.68 -3.02 -19.23
CA SER A 138 -8.75 -2.32 -19.94
C SER A 138 -8.31 -1.59 -21.22
N GLY A 139 -7.01 -1.27 -21.34
CA GLY A 139 -6.49 -0.36 -22.35
C GLY A 139 -6.83 1.13 -22.09
N ASP A 140 -7.46 1.45 -20.97
CA ASP A 140 -7.96 2.79 -20.67
C ASP A 140 -7.00 3.56 -19.72
N PRO A 141 -6.31 4.62 -20.19
CA PRO A 141 -5.29 5.32 -19.42
C PRO A 141 -5.85 6.39 -18.45
N ARG A 142 -7.16 6.42 -18.21
CA ARG A 142 -7.83 7.49 -17.45
C ARG A 142 -7.24 7.76 -16.06
N TYR A 143 -6.65 6.75 -15.41
CA TYR A 143 -6.07 6.90 -14.07
C TYR A 143 -4.56 7.12 -14.07
N ARG A 144 -3.89 7.19 -15.23
CA ARG A 144 -2.43 7.36 -15.31
C ARG A 144 -1.95 8.60 -14.57
N ARG A 145 -2.63 9.74 -14.70
CA ARG A 145 -2.29 10.97 -13.97
C ARG A 145 -2.52 10.85 -12.46
N PHE A 146 -3.50 10.05 -12.07
CA PHE A 146 -3.77 9.82 -10.64
C PHE A 146 -2.72 8.89 -10.05
N SER A 147 -2.35 7.82 -10.76
CA SER A 147 -1.22 6.95 -10.39
C SER A 147 0.08 7.75 -10.24
N ALA A 148 0.39 8.63 -11.21
CA ALA A 148 1.57 9.50 -11.14
C ALA A 148 1.55 10.39 -9.89
N ALA A 149 0.40 10.95 -9.50
CA ALA A 149 0.31 11.76 -8.28
C ALA A 149 0.61 10.95 -7.01
N GLN A 150 0.21 9.67 -6.95
CA GLN A 150 0.57 8.78 -5.83
C GLN A 150 2.08 8.49 -5.82
N SER A 151 2.66 8.21 -6.98
CA SER A 151 4.10 7.98 -7.12
C SER A 151 4.92 9.22 -6.79
N ASP A 152 4.48 10.39 -7.22
CA ASP A 152 5.09 11.69 -6.90
C ASP A 152 5.10 11.95 -5.39
N TRP A 153 4.01 11.59 -4.69
CA TRP A 153 3.96 11.69 -3.24
C TRP A 153 5.06 10.87 -2.57
N LEU A 154 5.23 9.62 -2.99
CA LEU A 154 6.28 8.74 -2.47
C LEU A 154 7.69 9.25 -2.75
N LEU A 155 7.86 10.00 -3.84
CA LEU A 155 9.16 10.54 -4.27
C LEU A 155 9.44 11.97 -3.77
N GLY A 156 8.59 12.50 -2.88
CA GLY A 156 8.85 13.76 -2.19
C GLY A 156 7.89 14.91 -2.51
N ARG A 157 6.95 14.74 -3.43
CA ARG A 157 5.90 15.75 -3.65
C ARG A 157 4.80 15.63 -2.59
N ASN A 158 5.18 15.91 -1.36
CA ASN A 158 4.36 15.84 -0.16
C ASN A 158 4.68 17.05 0.75
N PRO A 159 3.94 17.26 1.86
CA PRO A 159 4.15 18.42 2.73
C PRO A 159 5.57 18.56 3.26
N TRP A 160 6.26 17.46 3.49
CA TRP A 160 7.61 17.43 4.09
C TRP A 160 8.72 17.56 3.06
N ASN A 161 8.39 17.64 1.75
CA ASN A 161 9.37 17.67 0.65
C ASN A 161 10.46 16.59 0.79
N SER A 162 10.05 15.42 1.24
CA SER A 162 10.93 14.28 1.50
C SER A 162 10.44 13.05 0.78
N SER A 163 11.35 12.36 0.08
CA SER A 163 11.05 11.01 -0.39
C SER A 163 10.71 10.11 0.79
N MET A 164 9.85 9.16 0.58
CA MET A 164 9.49 8.14 1.55
C MET A 164 10.38 6.89 1.46
N PHE A 165 11.38 6.94 0.58
CA PHE A 165 12.38 5.88 0.44
C PHE A 165 13.72 6.31 1.05
N THR A 166 14.30 5.46 1.87
CA THR A 166 15.62 5.72 2.49
C THR A 166 16.71 5.87 1.44
N GLY A 167 17.36 7.04 1.39
CA GLY A 167 18.46 7.34 0.46
C GLY A 167 18.13 7.23 -1.03
N PHE A 168 16.87 7.34 -1.42
CA PHE A 168 16.42 7.27 -2.81
C PHE A 168 15.28 8.29 -3.08
N PRO A 169 15.21 8.94 -4.27
CA PRO A 169 16.23 8.91 -5.32
C PRO A 169 17.53 9.65 -4.91
N PRO A 170 18.66 9.38 -5.58
CA PRO A 170 19.92 10.07 -5.25
C PRO A 170 19.77 11.59 -5.36
N GLY A 171 20.23 12.31 -4.33
CA GLY A 171 20.18 13.78 -4.28
C GLY A 171 18.86 14.37 -3.81
N ALA A 172 17.80 13.60 -3.63
CA ALA A 172 16.57 14.06 -3.01
C ALA A 172 16.66 14.05 -1.49
N SER A 173 15.84 14.88 -0.83
CA SER A 173 15.59 14.73 0.61
C SER A 173 14.92 13.36 0.85
N SER A 174 15.37 12.67 1.89
CA SER A 174 14.87 11.32 2.23
C SER A 174 15.11 11.07 3.71
N PRO A 175 14.47 10.04 4.32
CA PRO A 175 14.67 9.71 5.72
C PRO A 175 16.15 9.55 6.08
N ARG A 176 16.60 10.32 7.07
CA ARG A 176 17.98 10.29 7.59
C ARG A 176 18.10 9.46 8.86
N HIS A 177 17.01 9.39 9.61
CA HIS A 177 16.92 8.72 10.90
C HIS A 177 15.81 7.65 10.92
N PRO A 178 15.78 6.72 9.93
CA PRO A 178 14.74 5.71 9.88
C PRO A 178 14.78 4.83 11.13
N HIS A 179 13.61 4.36 11.55
CA HIS A 179 13.48 3.40 12.63
C HIS A 179 14.04 2.03 12.18
N LEU A 180 15.35 1.95 12.09
CA LEU A 180 16.06 0.78 11.58
C LEU A 180 17.32 0.50 12.41
N MET A 181 17.34 -0.62 13.11
CA MET A 181 18.44 -0.98 14.01
C MET A 181 19.78 -1.09 13.27
N THR A 182 19.79 -1.58 12.03
CA THR A 182 21.00 -1.65 11.20
C THR A 182 21.65 -0.27 11.01
N THR A 183 20.84 0.73 10.65
CA THR A 183 21.34 2.11 10.50
C THR A 183 21.85 2.65 11.81
N ARG A 184 21.14 2.42 12.92
CA ARG A 184 21.55 2.86 14.26
C ARG A 184 22.88 2.26 14.70
N LEU A 185 23.07 0.95 14.52
CA LEU A 185 24.27 0.25 15.02
C LEU A 185 25.50 0.44 14.14
N THR A 186 25.31 0.60 12.84
CA THR A 186 26.42 0.63 11.87
C THR A 186 26.72 2.03 11.31
N GLY A 187 25.82 2.99 11.49
CA GLY A 187 25.85 4.29 10.81
C GLY A 187 25.65 4.21 9.30
N ARG A 188 25.32 3.04 8.76
CA ARG A 188 25.13 2.83 7.33
C ARG A 188 23.66 2.89 6.98
N MET A 189 23.33 3.71 5.98
CA MET A 189 21.97 3.76 5.42
C MET A 189 21.71 2.53 4.56
N VAL A 190 20.62 1.82 4.85
CA VAL A 190 20.05 0.82 3.93
C VAL A 190 19.19 1.59 2.93
N ARG A 191 19.60 1.62 1.67
CA ARG A 191 18.94 2.43 0.65
C ARG A 191 17.76 1.71 0.02
N GLY A 192 16.71 2.48 -0.31
CA GLY A 192 15.54 2.01 -1.05
C GLY A 192 14.44 1.39 -0.20
N GLY A 193 14.59 1.37 1.12
CA GLY A 193 13.51 0.94 2.02
C GLY A 193 12.39 1.96 2.04
N LEU A 194 11.16 1.55 1.78
CA LEU A 194 9.97 2.37 1.91
C LEU A 194 9.56 2.44 3.38
N VAL A 195 9.49 3.64 3.95
CA VAL A 195 9.00 3.83 5.32
C VAL A 195 7.46 3.74 5.37
N ASP A 196 6.90 3.39 6.52
CA ASP A 196 5.45 3.22 6.75
C ASP A 196 4.61 4.38 6.22
N GLY A 197 5.13 5.60 6.38
CA GLY A 197 4.46 6.81 5.91
C GLY A 197 3.57 7.47 6.95
N PRO A 198 3.02 8.64 6.61
CA PRO A 198 2.29 9.46 7.56
C PRO A 198 1.03 8.77 8.08
N VAL A 199 0.68 9.09 9.33
CA VAL A 199 -0.57 8.67 9.96
C VAL A 199 -1.39 9.90 10.37
N TYR A 200 -2.71 9.72 10.60
CA TYR A 200 -3.53 10.75 11.24
C TYR A 200 -2.94 11.13 12.60
N GLU A 201 -2.97 12.41 12.96
CA GLU A 201 -2.47 12.87 14.26
C GLU A 201 -3.10 12.10 15.43
N GLN A 202 -4.38 11.80 15.34
CA GLN A 202 -5.09 11.00 16.34
C GLN A 202 -4.49 9.59 16.50
N VAL A 203 -4.07 8.96 15.40
CA VAL A 203 -3.38 7.67 15.44
C VAL A 203 -2.05 7.84 16.17
N PHE A 204 -1.25 8.83 15.77
CA PHE A 204 0.05 9.10 16.38
C PHE A 204 -0.05 9.36 17.88
N ARG A 205 -1.00 10.21 18.31
CA ARG A 205 -1.22 10.52 19.74
C ARG A 205 -1.65 9.33 20.57
N SER A 206 -2.21 8.29 19.97
CA SER A 206 -2.63 7.06 20.67
C SER A 206 -1.48 6.10 20.93
N LEU A 207 -0.30 6.32 20.33
CA LEU A 207 0.83 5.42 20.40
C LEU A 207 1.50 5.45 21.78
N LYS A 208 2.07 4.31 22.15
CA LYS A 208 2.81 4.17 23.41
C LYS A 208 4.29 4.00 23.10
N GLY A 209 5.14 4.68 23.90
CA GLY A 209 6.59 4.51 23.81
C GLY A 209 7.26 5.28 22.66
N VAL A 210 6.52 6.12 21.93
CA VAL A 210 7.09 7.06 20.97
C VAL A 210 7.51 8.32 21.70
N SER A 211 8.77 8.75 21.50
CA SER A 211 9.30 9.98 22.05
C SER A 211 10.17 10.65 21.00
N ILE A 212 9.57 11.57 20.26
CA ILE A 212 10.24 12.28 19.16
C ILE A 212 11.30 13.22 19.71
N THR A 213 12.47 13.21 19.07
CA THR A 213 13.59 14.10 19.36
C THR A 213 13.17 15.56 19.12
N GLN A 214 13.51 16.43 20.07
CA GLN A 214 13.17 17.86 19.98
C GLN A 214 14.43 18.71 19.71
N PRO A 215 14.31 19.78 18.88
CA PRO A 215 13.10 20.16 18.14
C PRO A 215 12.83 19.25 16.96
N ASP A 216 11.55 18.98 16.65
CA ASP A 216 11.16 18.29 15.41
C ASP A 216 11.44 19.22 14.20
N PRO A 217 12.32 18.84 13.26
CA PRO A 217 12.64 19.68 12.10
C PRO A 217 11.47 19.80 11.11
N LEU A 218 10.46 18.97 11.25
CA LEU A 218 9.28 18.95 10.39
C LEU A 218 8.02 19.52 11.07
N ALA A 219 8.15 20.11 12.26
CA ALA A 219 7.03 20.57 13.08
C ALA A 219 6.05 21.50 12.35
N GLU A 220 6.54 22.39 11.47
CA GLU A 220 5.72 23.34 10.71
C GLU A 220 4.84 22.66 9.64
N PHE A 221 5.16 21.43 9.26
CA PHE A 221 4.45 20.66 8.23
C PHE A 221 3.51 19.59 8.80
N GLN A 222 3.45 19.45 10.12
CA GLN A 222 2.54 18.52 10.78
C GLN A 222 1.12 19.09 10.79
N SER A 223 0.11 18.21 10.70
CA SER A 223 -1.30 18.58 10.73
C SER A 223 -2.14 17.49 11.37
N GLU A 224 -3.38 17.83 11.73
CA GLU A 224 -4.36 16.84 12.22
C GLU A 224 -4.61 15.71 11.20
N LEU A 225 -4.50 16.05 9.90
CA LEU A 225 -4.72 15.10 8.81
C LEU A 225 -3.55 14.13 8.65
N ALA A 226 -2.31 14.60 8.82
CA ALA A 226 -1.14 13.77 8.59
C ALA A 226 0.05 14.27 9.41
N VAL A 227 0.72 13.35 10.09
CA VAL A 227 1.99 13.54 10.76
C VAL A 227 3.02 12.55 10.22
N TYR A 228 4.26 13.01 10.08
CA TYR A 228 5.41 12.20 9.68
C TYR A 228 6.67 12.76 10.37
N HIS A 229 7.48 11.91 10.96
CA HIS A 229 8.72 12.32 11.61
C HIS A 229 9.91 11.55 11.05
N ASP A 230 10.95 12.26 10.63
CA ASP A 230 12.23 11.61 10.33
C ASP A 230 13.00 11.40 11.65
N ASP A 231 12.52 10.46 12.46
CA ASP A 231 13.05 10.17 13.78
C ASP A 231 13.19 8.66 14.02
N LEU A 232 14.33 8.27 14.60
CA LEU A 232 14.62 6.88 14.93
C LEU A 232 13.61 6.26 15.91
N HIS A 233 12.96 7.06 16.73
CA HIS A 233 11.99 6.60 17.73
C HIS A 233 10.55 6.52 17.18
N ASP A 234 10.32 7.02 15.97
CA ASP A 234 9.02 6.91 15.33
C ASP A 234 8.91 5.62 14.51
N TYR A 235 8.47 4.57 15.18
CA TYR A 235 8.18 3.28 14.55
C TYR A 235 6.88 3.26 13.74
N SER A 236 6.08 4.33 13.81
CA SER A 236 4.77 4.36 13.16
C SER A 236 4.77 5.01 11.79
N THR A 237 5.70 5.93 11.55
CA THR A 237 5.77 6.67 10.27
C THR A 237 7.10 6.51 9.55
N ASN A 238 8.16 6.11 10.27
CA ASN A 238 9.54 6.11 9.76
C ASN A 238 10.24 4.74 9.81
N GLU A 239 9.50 3.65 9.98
CA GLU A 239 10.02 2.30 9.89
C GLU A 239 10.02 1.81 8.43
N PRO A 240 11.19 1.47 7.84
CA PRO A 240 11.23 0.83 6.53
C PRO A 240 10.65 -0.58 6.61
N THR A 241 9.58 -0.84 5.85
CA THR A 241 8.91 -2.14 5.83
C THR A 241 9.33 -2.99 4.63
N MET A 242 9.36 -4.28 4.84
CA MET A 242 9.77 -5.24 3.81
C MET A 242 8.69 -5.40 2.74
N ASP A 243 7.44 -5.48 3.13
CA ASP A 243 6.28 -5.63 2.27
C ASP A 243 6.03 -4.40 1.39
N GLY A 244 6.09 -3.18 1.97
CA GLY A 244 5.97 -1.94 1.21
C GLY A 244 7.12 -1.77 0.22
N THR A 245 8.33 -2.09 0.62
CA THR A 245 9.51 -2.06 -0.24
C THR A 245 9.38 -3.06 -1.41
N ALA A 246 8.94 -4.28 -1.14
CA ALA A 246 8.72 -5.30 -2.16
C ALA A 246 7.62 -4.89 -3.16
N SER A 247 6.50 -4.37 -2.66
CA SER A 247 5.41 -3.87 -3.50
C SER A 247 5.84 -2.70 -4.39
N ALA A 248 6.75 -1.83 -3.90
CA ALA A 248 7.28 -0.71 -4.68
C ALA A 248 8.13 -1.19 -5.88
N ILE A 249 8.77 -2.35 -5.80
CA ILE A 249 9.52 -2.93 -6.93
C ILE A 249 8.57 -3.19 -8.11
N LEU A 250 7.39 -3.77 -7.84
CA LEU A 250 6.38 -3.99 -8.89
C LEU A 250 5.90 -2.66 -9.48
N LEU A 251 5.60 -1.66 -8.63
CA LEU A 251 5.19 -0.34 -9.10
C LEU A 251 6.22 0.28 -10.06
N PHE A 252 7.49 0.32 -9.66
CA PHE A 252 8.54 0.91 -10.49
C PHE A 252 8.84 0.10 -11.75
N ALA A 253 8.70 -1.21 -11.70
CA ALA A 253 8.79 -2.05 -12.90
C ALA A 253 7.70 -1.70 -13.91
N LEU A 254 6.45 -1.54 -13.44
CA LEU A 254 5.31 -1.13 -14.28
C LEU A 254 5.46 0.28 -14.86
N LEU A 255 6.12 1.18 -14.14
CA LEU A 255 6.36 2.56 -14.61
C LEU A 255 7.52 2.65 -15.63
N ALA A 256 8.41 1.66 -15.67
CA ALA A 256 9.57 1.64 -16.56
C ALA A 256 9.24 1.09 -17.96
N GLU A 257 8.09 0.50 -18.15
CA GLU A 257 7.58 0.00 -19.45
C GLU A 257 6.87 1.10 -20.23
#